data_7d8336e5bb3d2f6af42d73f3fa31604f
#
_entry.id   7d8336e5bb3d2f6af42d73f3fa31604f
#
_cell.length_a   1.000
_cell.length_b   1.000
_cell.length_c   1.000
_cell.angle_alpha   90.00
_cell.angle_beta   90.00
_cell.angle_gamma   90.00
#
_symmetry.space_group_name_H-M   'P 1'
#
loop_
_entity.id
_entity.type
_entity.pdbx_description
1 polymer ?
#
loop_
_entity_poly.entity_id
_entity_poly.type
_entity_poly.pdbx_seq_one_letter_code
_entity_poly.pdbx_strand_id
1 'polypeptide(L)'
;MSKEFPITVSSWTLGDQCKFEERVKAAKEAGYDGIGLRAETYVDALNEGLHDEDILAILEKYDMKVTEVEYIVQWAEDARSYEQKYKEQMCFHMCELFNVGHINCGLMEDYSVEHTAQKLKELCQRAGKLVIGVEPMPYSGIPNMEKGWAVVKESGCDNAKLIMDTWHWVRANQPIDLEVIKDIPADKIVSIQINDVWDRPYAKSILRDESMHDRLAPGTGIGCTADFVKMVREKGIEPKAIGVEVISDAILAKGVAEAAK
;
A
#
# COMPACT_ATOMS: atom_id res chain seq x y z
N MET A 1 -24.00 6.99 13.35
CA MET A 1 -22.71 7.68 13.19
C MET A 1 -21.91 6.87 12.16
N SER A 2 -21.41 7.50 11.10
CA SER A 2 -20.52 6.81 10.14
C SER A 2 -19.26 6.40 10.89
N LYS A 3 -18.83 5.15 10.73
CA LYS A 3 -17.56 4.67 11.29
C LYS A 3 -16.44 5.50 10.66
N GLU A 4 -15.65 6.18 11.46
CA GLU A 4 -14.44 6.84 11.01
C GLU A 4 -13.33 5.79 10.91
N PHE A 5 -12.64 5.76 9.78
CA PHE A 5 -11.47 4.91 9.61
C PHE A 5 -10.22 5.72 9.95
N PRO A 6 -9.19 5.12 10.55
CA PRO A 6 -7.90 5.79 10.75
C PRO A 6 -7.35 6.29 9.42
N ILE A 7 -6.82 7.52 9.42
CA ILE A 7 -6.08 8.09 8.28
C ILE A 7 -4.60 7.92 8.57
N THR A 8 -3.90 7.27 7.67
CA THR A 8 -2.48 6.98 7.77
C THR A 8 -1.71 7.59 6.61
N VAL A 9 -0.41 7.79 6.77
CA VAL A 9 0.47 8.23 5.68
C VAL A 9 1.48 7.15 5.36
N SER A 10 1.71 6.87 4.07
CA SER A 10 2.78 5.96 3.65
C SER A 10 4.15 6.60 3.92
N SER A 11 5.11 5.80 4.37
CA SER A 11 6.49 6.26 4.56
C SER A 11 7.13 6.78 3.25
N TRP A 12 6.63 6.37 2.09
CA TRP A 12 7.07 6.87 0.79
C TRP A 12 6.61 8.29 0.49
N THR A 13 5.41 8.66 0.94
CA THR A 13 4.95 10.06 0.88
C THR A 13 5.91 11.00 1.63
N LEU A 14 6.54 10.50 2.69
CA LEU A 14 7.46 11.28 3.54
C LEU A 14 8.92 11.24 3.06
N GLY A 15 9.23 10.40 2.08
CA GLY A 15 10.56 10.26 1.49
C GLY A 15 11.57 9.48 2.34
N ASP A 16 12.77 9.34 1.78
CA ASP A 16 13.89 8.59 2.38
C ASP A 16 15.00 9.48 2.97
N GLN A 17 14.92 10.81 2.75
CA GLN A 17 15.96 11.78 3.13
C GLN A 17 15.81 12.33 4.56
N CYS A 18 15.03 11.67 5.42
CA CYS A 18 14.83 12.05 6.81
C CYS A 18 15.01 10.86 7.75
N LYS A 19 15.38 11.15 8.99
CA LYS A 19 15.50 10.13 10.04
C LYS A 19 14.13 9.55 10.41
N PHE A 20 14.14 8.35 10.97
CA PHE A 20 12.91 7.67 11.37
C PHE A 20 12.07 8.52 12.33
N GLU A 21 12.68 9.10 13.38
CA GLU A 21 11.98 9.95 14.34
C GLU A 21 11.37 11.23 13.69
N GLU A 22 12.09 11.85 12.75
CA GLU A 22 11.62 13.03 12.03
C GLU A 22 10.38 12.70 11.18
N ARG A 23 10.37 11.52 10.57
CA ARG A 23 9.23 11.02 9.79
C ARG A 23 7.99 10.80 10.66
N VAL A 24 8.16 10.11 11.79
CA VAL A 24 7.06 9.85 12.75
C VAL A 24 6.51 11.16 13.32
N LYS A 25 7.40 12.09 13.69
CA LYS A 25 7.04 13.42 14.17
C LYS A 25 6.23 14.21 13.13
N ALA A 26 6.70 14.25 11.88
CA ALA A 26 6.02 14.98 10.81
C ALA A 26 4.61 14.42 10.54
N ALA A 27 4.45 13.10 10.51
CA ALA A 27 3.16 12.45 10.38
C ALA A 27 2.20 12.84 11.53
N LYS A 28 2.67 12.83 12.78
CA LYS A 28 1.88 13.23 13.93
C LYS A 28 1.46 14.70 13.89
N GLU A 29 2.41 15.59 13.57
CA GLU A 29 2.14 17.03 13.48
C GLU A 29 1.17 17.38 12.34
N ALA A 30 1.13 16.58 11.28
CA ALA A 30 0.14 16.71 10.21
C ALA A 30 -1.24 16.15 10.56
N GLY A 31 -1.37 15.44 11.69
CA GLY A 31 -2.65 14.95 12.22
C GLY A 31 -3.02 13.52 11.78
N TYR A 32 -2.06 12.74 11.29
CA TYR A 32 -2.31 11.33 10.96
C TYR A 32 -2.47 10.48 12.23
N ASP A 33 -3.32 9.44 12.13
CA ASP A 33 -3.55 8.45 13.19
C ASP A 33 -2.47 7.37 13.21
N GLY A 34 -1.73 7.21 12.10
CA GLY A 34 -0.69 6.19 11.95
C GLY A 34 0.19 6.41 10.74
N ILE A 35 1.13 5.49 10.56
CA ILE A 35 2.08 5.48 9.46
C ILE A 35 2.16 4.08 8.83
N GLY A 36 2.14 4.01 7.50
CA GLY A 36 2.48 2.81 6.75
C GLY A 36 4.01 2.72 6.59
N LEU A 37 4.61 1.58 6.91
CA LEU A 37 6.05 1.40 6.81
C LEU A 37 6.44 0.38 5.75
N ARG A 38 7.39 0.76 4.91
CA ARG A 38 8.07 -0.16 4.00
C ARG A 38 9.23 -0.85 4.71
N ALA A 39 9.58 -2.06 4.23
CA ALA A 39 10.73 -2.79 4.74
C ALA A 39 12.03 -1.98 4.61
N GLU A 40 12.17 -1.20 3.53
CA GLU A 40 13.32 -0.31 3.32
C GLU A 40 13.40 0.75 4.43
N THR A 41 12.28 1.39 4.77
CA THR A 41 12.23 2.40 5.85
C THR A 41 12.61 1.83 7.20
N TYR A 42 12.20 0.59 7.48
CA TYR A 42 12.62 -0.10 8.70
C TYR A 42 14.12 -0.41 8.69
N VAL A 43 14.65 -0.92 7.57
CA VAL A 43 16.10 -1.19 7.43
C VAL A 43 16.92 0.11 7.54
N ASP A 44 16.42 1.23 7.01
CA ASP A 44 17.09 2.52 7.16
C ASP A 44 17.14 2.97 8.62
N ALA A 45 16.07 2.75 9.40
CA ALA A 45 16.09 3.01 10.84
C ALA A 45 17.13 2.14 11.58
N LEU A 46 17.27 0.87 11.21
CA LEU A 46 18.34 0.02 11.73
C LEU A 46 19.74 0.55 11.35
N ASN A 47 19.91 1.06 10.13
CA ASN A 47 21.15 1.67 9.65
C ASN A 47 21.48 3.00 10.37
N GLU A 48 20.47 3.71 10.89
CA GLU A 48 20.64 4.85 11.80
C GLU A 48 21.21 4.43 13.18
N GLY A 49 21.22 3.14 13.48
CA GLY A 49 21.65 2.57 14.75
C GLY A 49 20.51 2.34 15.74
N LEU A 50 19.24 2.44 15.29
CA LEU A 50 18.09 2.12 16.13
C LEU A 50 17.90 0.60 16.21
N HIS A 51 17.40 0.13 17.35
CA HIS A 51 16.90 -1.23 17.54
C HIS A 51 15.37 -1.23 17.63
N ASP A 52 14.76 -2.40 17.65
CA ASP A 52 13.29 -2.54 17.71
C ASP A 52 12.68 -1.76 18.88
N GLU A 53 13.33 -1.81 20.04
CA GLU A 53 12.87 -1.09 21.23
C GLU A 53 12.94 0.44 21.06
N ASP A 54 13.96 0.95 20.36
CA ASP A 54 14.09 2.39 20.07
C ASP A 54 13.00 2.85 19.11
N ILE A 55 12.72 2.05 18.08
CA ILE A 55 11.66 2.31 17.09
C ILE A 55 10.29 2.33 17.79
N LEU A 56 10.01 1.35 18.66
CA LEU A 56 8.78 1.30 19.45
C LEU A 56 8.68 2.49 20.40
N ALA A 57 9.78 2.87 21.07
CA ALA A 57 9.82 4.03 21.96
C ALA A 57 9.56 5.36 21.21
N ILE A 58 10.04 5.51 19.99
CA ILE A 58 9.75 6.66 19.13
C ILE A 58 8.26 6.70 18.78
N LEU A 59 7.68 5.58 18.37
CA LEU A 59 6.24 5.50 18.06
C LEU A 59 5.38 5.84 19.28
N GLU A 60 5.74 5.31 20.46
CA GLU A 60 5.04 5.62 21.72
C GLU A 60 5.17 7.09 22.10
N LYS A 61 6.37 7.67 21.99
CA LYS A 61 6.64 9.10 22.28
C LYS A 61 5.71 10.04 21.52
N TYR A 62 5.41 9.71 20.27
CA TYR A 62 4.52 10.53 19.43
C TYR A 62 3.08 10.04 19.39
N ASP A 63 2.71 9.03 20.18
CA ASP A 63 1.39 8.38 20.12
C ASP A 63 1.01 8.04 18.66
N MET A 64 1.91 7.33 17.97
CA MET A 64 1.75 6.89 16.58
C MET A 64 1.76 5.37 16.51
N LYS A 65 1.09 4.84 15.48
CA LYS A 65 1.00 3.40 15.23
C LYS A 65 1.46 3.11 13.80
N VAL A 66 2.10 1.96 13.61
CA VAL A 66 2.24 1.39 12.27
C VAL A 66 0.90 0.75 11.90
N THR A 67 0.36 1.10 10.76
CA THR A 67 -0.97 0.67 10.30
C THR A 67 -0.91 -0.24 9.10
N GLU A 68 0.14 -0.16 8.31
CA GLU A 68 0.42 -1.00 7.15
C GLU A 68 1.88 -1.39 7.12
N VAL A 69 2.17 -2.59 6.61
CA VAL A 69 3.52 -3.06 6.30
C VAL A 69 3.62 -3.30 4.80
N GLU A 70 4.66 -2.77 4.18
CA GLU A 70 4.93 -2.78 2.75
C GLU A 70 6.39 -3.14 2.47
N TYR A 71 6.76 -3.70 1.41
CA TYR A 71 6.04 -4.12 0.23
C TYR A 71 6.71 -5.39 -0.32
N ILE A 72 5.97 -6.48 -0.46
CA ILE A 72 6.50 -7.73 -1.01
C ILE A 72 6.33 -7.73 -2.52
N VAL A 73 7.42 -7.91 -3.27
CA VAL A 73 7.45 -8.05 -4.73
C VAL A 73 8.10 -9.36 -5.15
N GLN A 74 7.98 -9.73 -6.42
CA GLN A 74 8.65 -10.89 -7.04
C GLN A 74 8.33 -12.22 -6.32
N TRP A 75 7.18 -12.27 -5.66
CA TRP A 75 6.73 -13.43 -4.89
C TRP A 75 6.24 -14.60 -5.78
N ALA A 76 5.97 -14.31 -7.07
CA ALA A 76 5.49 -15.30 -8.03
C ALA A 76 6.60 -16.00 -8.83
N GLU A 77 7.85 -15.65 -8.60
CA GLU A 77 9.00 -16.33 -9.24
C GLU A 77 9.19 -17.76 -8.71
N ASP A 78 9.57 -18.68 -9.60
CA ASP A 78 9.87 -20.07 -9.21
C ASP A 78 11.14 -20.17 -8.36
N ALA A 79 12.15 -19.37 -8.69
CA ALA A 79 13.44 -19.33 -8.00
C ALA A 79 13.66 -17.95 -7.38
N ARG A 80 13.23 -17.77 -6.14
CA ARG A 80 13.38 -16.51 -5.42
C ARG A 80 14.80 -16.32 -4.89
N SER A 81 15.36 -15.13 -5.06
CA SER A 81 16.67 -14.74 -4.55
C SER A 81 16.71 -14.71 -3.01
N TYR A 82 17.91 -14.61 -2.45
CA TYR A 82 18.08 -14.40 -0.99
C TYR A 82 17.45 -13.07 -0.57
N GLU A 83 17.67 -11.99 -1.33
CA GLU A 83 17.14 -10.66 -1.05
C GLU A 83 15.61 -10.65 -0.99
N GLN A 84 14.94 -11.27 -1.96
CA GLN A 84 13.49 -11.40 -1.98
C GLN A 84 12.94 -12.13 -0.75
N LYS A 85 13.61 -13.22 -0.36
CA LYS A 85 13.23 -13.98 0.85
C LYS A 85 13.49 -13.19 2.12
N TYR A 86 14.62 -12.47 2.18
CA TYR A 86 14.97 -11.60 3.31
C TYR A 86 13.95 -10.48 3.48
N LYS A 87 13.57 -9.78 2.40
CA LYS A 87 12.56 -8.72 2.43
C LYS A 87 11.19 -9.24 2.90
N GLU A 88 10.77 -10.43 2.43
CA GLU A 88 9.54 -11.07 2.91
C GLU A 88 9.61 -11.35 4.42
N GLN A 89 10.74 -11.87 4.92
CA GLN A 89 10.94 -12.10 6.35
C GLN A 89 10.94 -10.81 7.17
N MET A 90 11.51 -9.72 6.62
CA MET A 90 11.44 -8.40 7.26
C MET A 90 10.00 -7.93 7.39
N CYS A 91 9.19 -8.06 6.35
CA CYS A 91 7.77 -7.70 6.42
C CYS A 91 7.03 -8.54 7.49
N PHE A 92 7.33 -9.83 7.60
CA PHE A 92 6.73 -10.67 8.65
C PHE A 92 7.16 -10.25 10.05
N HIS A 93 8.45 -9.96 10.25
CA HIS A 93 8.98 -9.44 11.51
C HIS A 93 8.33 -8.10 11.88
N MET A 94 8.24 -7.17 10.95
CA MET A 94 7.57 -5.87 11.17
C MET A 94 6.09 -6.04 11.57
N CYS A 95 5.38 -6.98 10.95
CA CYS A 95 3.99 -7.25 11.32
C CYS A 95 3.88 -7.77 12.76
N GLU A 96 4.80 -8.63 13.20
CA GLU A 96 4.84 -9.11 14.59
C GLU A 96 5.22 -7.97 15.55
N LEU A 97 6.29 -7.23 15.25
CA LEU A 97 6.80 -6.13 16.07
C LEU A 97 5.75 -5.03 16.28
N PHE A 98 5.07 -4.62 15.23
CA PHE A 98 4.12 -3.50 15.27
C PHE A 98 2.66 -3.95 15.45
N ASN A 99 2.42 -5.25 15.60
CA ASN A 99 1.07 -5.83 15.68
C ASN A 99 0.16 -5.43 14.50
N VAL A 100 0.71 -5.48 13.28
CA VAL A 100 -0.01 -5.22 12.02
C VAL A 100 -0.48 -6.54 11.43
N GLY A 101 -1.76 -6.63 11.09
CA GLY A 101 -2.37 -7.89 10.63
C GLY A 101 -2.32 -8.12 9.14
N HIS A 102 -1.71 -7.22 8.34
CA HIS A 102 -1.64 -7.36 6.87
C HIS A 102 -0.35 -6.81 6.28
N ILE A 103 -0.03 -7.30 5.09
CA ILE A 103 1.12 -6.88 4.29
C ILE A 103 0.65 -6.59 2.88
N ASN A 104 1.07 -5.45 2.34
CA ASN A 104 0.81 -5.07 0.97
C ASN A 104 1.83 -5.73 0.03
N CYS A 105 1.37 -6.24 -1.10
CA CYS A 105 2.23 -6.85 -2.10
C CYS A 105 1.78 -6.52 -3.54
N GLY A 106 2.72 -6.50 -4.46
CA GLY A 106 2.49 -6.33 -5.89
C GLY A 106 3.30 -7.30 -6.73
N LEU A 107 2.99 -7.39 -8.00
CA LEU A 107 3.63 -8.30 -8.94
C LEU A 107 3.94 -7.56 -10.23
N MET A 108 5.21 -7.32 -10.52
CA MET A 108 5.64 -6.63 -11.74
C MET A 108 5.57 -7.55 -12.98
N GLU A 109 5.89 -8.81 -12.80
CA GLU A 109 5.99 -9.82 -13.84
C GLU A 109 4.60 -10.27 -14.27
N ASP A 110 4.42 -10.48 -15.59
CA ASP A 110 3.15 -10.96 -16.14
C ASP A 110 3.16 -12.49 -16.27
N TYR A 111 2.33 -13.12 -15.46
CA TYR A 111 2.08 -14.56 -15.47
C TYR A 111 0.59 -14.85 -15.71
N SER A 112 0.28 -16.12 -16.00
CA SER A 112 -1.13 -16.56 -16.06
C SER A 112 -1.80 -16.43 -14.67
N VAL A 113 -3.12 -16.36 -14.66
CA VAL A 113 -3.90 -16.30 -13.40
C VAL A 113 -3.63 -17.53 -12.54
N GLU A 114 -3.57 -18.71 -13.15
CA GLU A 114 -3.33 -19.99 -12.47
C GLU A 114 -1.97 -20.01 -11.78
N HIS A 115 -0.90 -19.60 -12.49
CA HIS A 115 0.45 -19.54 -11.93
C HIS A 115 0.49 -18.53 -10.77
N THR A 116 -0.04 -17.32 -11.01
CA THR A 116 -0.06 -16.25 -9.99
C THR A 116 -0.85 -16.68 -8.76
N ALA A 117 -2.01 -17.30 -8.94
CA ALA A 117 -2.84 -17.80 -7.84
C ALA A 117 -2.15 -18.90 -7.03
N GLN A 118 -1.45 -19.83 -7.70
CA GLN A 118 -0.66 -20.85 -7.02
C GLN A 118 0.46 -20.24 -6.17
N LYS A 119 1.17 -19.24 -6.71
CA LYS A 119 2.23 -18.53 -5.98
C LYS A 119 1.70 -17.67 -4.85
N LEU A 120 0.53 -17.05 -5.03
CA LEU A 120 -0.15 -16.34 -3.96
C LEU A 120 -0.54 -17.30 -2.82
N LYS A 121 -1.02 -18.49 -3.15
CA LYS A 121 -1.29 -19.53 -2.16
C LYS A 121 -0.05 -19.91 -1.36
N GLU A 122 1.09 -20.09 -2.02
CA GLU A 122 2.37 -20.37 -1.35
C GLU A 122 2.79 -19.22 -0.42
N LEU A 123 2.62 -17.95 -0.85
CA LEU A 123 2.88 -16.77 -0.03
C LEU A 123 1.94 -16.71 1.18
N CYS A 124 0.64 -16.93 0.98
CA CYS A 124 -0.36 -16.95 2.04
C CYS A 124 -0.08 -18.03 3.09
N GLN A 125 0.41 -19.22 2.67
CA GLN A 125 0.82 -20.28 3.57
C GLN A 125 2.03 -19.88 4.43
N ARG A 126 3.04 -19.21 3.83
CA ARG A 126 4.20 -18.71 4.58
C ARG A 126 3.82 -17.58 5.54
N ALA A 127 2.88 -16.73 5.15
CA ALA A 127 2.36 -15.62 5.95
C ALA A 127 1.51 -16.08 7.15
N GLY A 128 1.01 -17.31 7.13
CA GLY A 128 0.23 -17.89 8.24
C GLY A 128 -1.08 -17.13 8.48
N LYS A 129 -1.17 -16.40 9.59
CA LYS A 129 -2.37 -15.62 9.96
C LYS A 129 -2.42 -14.22 9.35
N LEU A 130 -1.29 -13.74 8.80
CA LEU A 130 -1.23 -12.42 8.18
C LEU A 130 -2.03 -12.39 6.89
N VAL A 131 -2.73 -11.30 6.67
CA VAL A 131 -3.43 -11.06 5.41
C VAL A 131 -2.43 -10.56 4.37
N ILE A 132 -2.49 -11.10 3.17
CA ILE A 132 -1.74 -10.64 2.02
C ILE A 132 -2.66 -9.80 1.15
N GLY A 133 -2.40 -8.50 1.13
CA GLY A 133 -3.11 -7.52 0.31
C GLY A 133 -2.44 -7.37 -1.06
N VAL A 134 -3.07 -7.87 -2.10
CA VAL A 134 -2.57 -7.76 -3.48
C VAL A 134 -3.03 -6.43 -4.06
N GLU A 135 -2.08 -5.63 -4.53
CA GLU A 135 -2.32 -4.34 -5.15
C GLU A 135 -2.28 -4.44 -6.68
N PRO A 136 -3.42 -4.23 -7.36
CA PRO A 136 -3.45 -4.09 -8.81
C PRO A 136 -2.85 -2.76 -9.26
N MET A 137 -1.89 -2.80 -10.18
CA MET A 137 -1.21 -1.62 -10.73
C MET A 137 -1.18 -1.68 -12.26
N PRO A 138 -1.56 -0.63 -13.00
CA PRO A 138 -1.77 -0.68 -14.46
C PRO A 138 -0.52 -0.99 -15.29
N TYR A 139 0.66 -0.89 -14.68
CA TYR A 139 1.95 -1.20 -15.29
C TYR A 139 2.54 -2.55 -14.81
N SER A 140 1.76 -3.32 -14.07
CA SER A 140 2.20 -4.56 -13.42
C SER A 140 1.58 -5.80 -14.06
N GLY A 141 1.98 -6.97 -13.59
CA GLY A 141 1.39 -8.26 -13.97
C GLY A 141 -0.06 -8.45 -13.49
N ILE A 142 -0.53 -7.60 -12.57
CA ILE A 142 -1.94 -7.55 -12.13
C ILE A 142 -2.44 -6.13 -12.38
N PRO A 143 -2.88 -5.80 -13.62
CA PRO A 143 -3.07 -4.43 -14.05
C PRO A 143 -4.37 -3.76 -13.57
N ASN A 144 -5.33 -4.52 -13.04
CA ASN A 144 -6.63 -4.01 -12.65
C ASN A 144 -7.32 -4.90 -11.60
N MET A 145 -8.45 -4.42 -11.07
CA MET A 145 -9.23 -5.15 -10.07
C MET A 145 -9.77 -6.49 -10.58
N GLU A 146 -10.10 -6.59 -11.85
CA GLU A 146 -10.63 -7.83 -12.45
C GLU A 146 -9.59 -8.96 -12.37
N LYS A 147 -8.35 -8.73 -12.85
CA LYS A 147 -7.26 -9.72 -12.76
C LYS A 147 -6.89 -9.97 -11.30
N GLY A 148 -6.83 -8.92 -10.47
CA GLY A 148 -6.56 -9.05 -9.03
C GLY A 148 -7.56 -9.98 -8.34
N TRP A 149 -8.83 -9.79 -8.60
CA TRP A 149 -9.88 -10.66 -8.05
C TRP A 149 -9.82 -12.09 -8.60
N ALA A 150 -9.56 -12.26 -9.87
CA ALA A 150 -9.38 -13.59 -10.45
C ALA A 150 -8.26 -14.36 -9.74
N VAL A 151 -7.12 -13.72 -9.50
CA VAL A 151 -5.97 -14.32 -8.79
C VAL A 151 -6.31 -14.64 -7.34
N VAL A 152 -6.90 -13.70 -6.59
CA VAL A 152 -7.28 -13.90 -5.18
C VAL A 152 -8.29 -15.03 -5.06
N LYS A 153 -9.31 -15.04 -5.90
CA LYS A 153 -10.37 -16.07 -5.91
C LYS A 153 -9.80 -17.45 -6.24
N GLU A 154 -8.97 -17.55 -7.28
CA GLU A 154 -8.37 -18.82 -7.73
C GLU A 154 -7.37 -19.37 -6.70
N SER A 155 -6.69 -18.51 -5.91
CA SER A 155 -5.78 -18.95 -4.86
C SER A 155 -6.49 -19.80 -3.77
N GLY A 156 -7.79 -19.59 -3.57
CA GLY A 156 -8.59 -20.26 -2.56
C GLY A 156 -8.19 -19.95 -1.12
N CYS A 157 -7.43 -18.84 -0.90
CA CYS A 157 -6.93 -18.48 0.42
C CYS A 157 -7.83 -17.45 1.11
N ASP A 158 -8.22 -17.73 2.35
CA ASP A 158 -9.02 -16.80 3.14
C ASP A 158 -8.26 -15.51 3.48
N ASN A 159 -6.96 -15.61 3.68
CA ASN A 159 -6.07 -14.51 4.00
C ASN A 159 -5.49 -13.78 2.76
N ALA A 160 -5.88 -14.16 1.53
CA ALA A 160 -5.61 -13.36 0.33
C ALA A 160 -6.72 -12.33 0.15
N LYS A 161 -6.33 -11.06 0.01
CA LYS A 161 -7.23 -9.92 -0.18
C LYS A 161 -6.67 -8.95 -1.21
N LEU A 162 -7.41 -7.89 -1.50
CA LEU A 162 -7.04 -6.83 -2.44
C LEU A 162 -6.79 -5.52 -1.72
N ILE A 163 -6.02 -4.65 -2.36
CA ILE A 163 -5.84 -3.24 -2.04
C ILE A 163 -6.45 -2.42 -3.16
N MET A 164 -7.01 -1.28 -2.83
CA MET A 164 -7.52 -0.32 -3.81
C MET A 164 -6.76 1.00 -3.65
N ASP A 165 -6.06 1.41 -4.70
CA ASP A 165 -5.36 2.70 -4.78
C ASP A 165 -5.99 3.59 -5.84
N THR A 166 -6.21 4.88 -5.54
CA THR A 166 -6.91 5.82 -6.42
C THR A 166 -6.13 6.07 -7.71
N TRP A 167 -4.81 6.24 -7.64
CA TRP A 167 -3.98 6.48 -8.82
C TRP A 167 -4.01 5.27 -9.76
N HIS A 168 -3.81 4.09 -9.21
CA HIS A 168 -3.85 2.85 -9.97
C HIS A 168 -5.22 2.59 -10.59
N TRP A 169 -6.28 2.89 -9.85
CA TRP A 169 -7.65 2.78 -10.34
C TRP A 169 -7.89 3.63 -11.58
N VAL A 170 -7.53 4.92 -11.52
CA VAL A 170 -7.74 5.87 -12.63
C VAL A 170 -6.86 5.53 -13.83
N ARG A 171 -5.59 5.22 -13.60
CA ARG A 171 -4.65 4.87 -14.68
C ARG A 171 -4.92 3.48 -15.31
N ALA A 172 -5.66 2.61 -14.63
CA ALA A 172 -6.22 1.40 -15.22
C ALA A 172 -7.49 1.68 -16.08
N ASN A 173 -7.89 2.95 -16.23
CA ASN A 173 -9.11 3.36 -16.92
C ASN A 173 -10.39 2.73 -16.34
N GLN A 174 -10.43 2.49 -15.04
CA GLN A 174 -11.60 1.96 -14.36
C GLN A 174 -12.54 3.12 -14.00
N PRO A 175 -13.84 3.06 -14.34
CA PRO A 175 -14.79 4.04 -13.84
C PRO A 175 -14.95 3.90 -12.33
N ILE A 176 -15.22 5.01 -11.63
CA ILE A 176 -15.59 4.98 -10.21
C ILE A 176 -17.06 4.53 -10.12
N ASP A 177 -17.25 3.22 -10.23
CA ASP A 177 -18.56 2.57 -10.25
C ASP A 177 -18.48 1.24 -9.50
N LEU A 178 -19.50 0.94 -8.71
CA LEU A 178 -19.65 -0.32 -7.99
C LEU A 178 -19.66 -1.55 -8.93
N GLU A 179 -20.03 -1.38 -10.19
CA GLU A 179 -19.99 -2.46 -11.18
C GLU A 179 -18.60 -3.07 -11.35
N VAL A 180 -17.53 -2.27 -11.20
CA VAL A 180 -16.13 -2.77 -11.30
C VAL A 180 -15.81 -3.79 -10.20
N ILE A 181 -16.41 -3.62 -9.04
CA ILE A 181 -16.16 -4.47 -7.85
C ILE A 181 -17.40 -5.23 -7.37
N LYS A 182 -18.44 -5.33 -8.22
CA LYS A 182 -19.70 -5.97 -7.81
C LYS A 182 -19.54 -7.40 -7.31
N ASP A 183 -18.67 -8.18 -7.97
CA ASP A 183 -18.43 -9.58 -7.68
C ASP A 183 -17.36 -9.80 -6.59
N ILE A 184 -16.72 -8.73 -6.10
CA ILE A 184 -15.71 -8.79 -5.03
C ILE A 184 -16.41 -8.64 -3.69
N PRO A 185 -16.35 -9.62 -2.77
CA PRO A 185 -16.86 -9.44 -1.42
C PRO A 185 -16.16 -8.29 -0.71
N ALA A 186 -16.91 -7.48 0.06
CA ALA A 186 -16.36 -6.30 0.73
C ALA A 186 -15.23 -6.66 1.71
N ASP A 187 -15.32 -7.80 2.38
CA ASP A 187 -14.30 -8.30 3.29
C ASP A 187 -13.02 -8.80 2.59
N LYS A 188 -13.04 -8.89 1.25
CA LYS A 188 -11.86 -9.22 0.43
C LYS A 188 -11.05 -7.98 0.00
N ILE A 189 -11.37 -6.81 0.52
CA ILE A 189 -10.58 -5.58 0.36
C ILE A 189 -10.08 -5.19 1.75
N VAL A 190 -8.74 -5.14 1.94
CA VAL A 190 -8.12 -4.96 3.25
C VAL A 190 -7.67 -3.53 3.50
N SER A 191 -7.18 -2.85 2.48
CA SER A 191 -6.65 -1.48 2.58
C SER A 191 -7.07 -0.64 1.38
N ILE A 192 -7.11 0.67 1.62
CA ILE A 192 -7.42 1.71 0.63
C ILE A 192 -6.29 2.72 0.67
N GLN A 193 -5.75 3.06 -0.50
CA GLN A 193 -4.78 4.13 -0.64
C GLN A 193 -5.37 5.28 -1.46
N ILE A 194 -5.20 6.50 -0.97
CA ILE A 194 -5.70 7.71 -1.60
C ILE A 194 -4.58 8.65 -2.00
N ASN A 195 -4.74 9.20 -3.18
CA ASN A 195 -3.86 10.15 -3.84
C ASN A 195 -4.66 10.81 -4.96
N ASP A 196 -4.01 11.49 -5.89
CA ASP A 196 -4.69 12.03 -7.07
C ASP A 196 -3.80 11.94 -8.32
N VAL A 197 -4.38 12.28 -9.46
CA VAL A 197 -3.86 12.00 -10.79
C VAL A 197 -3.91 13.27 -11.63
N TRP A 198 -2.84 13.55 -12.39
CA TRP A 198 -2.79 14.66 -13.34
C TRP A 198 -3.79 14.48 -14.49
N ASP A 199 -4.45 15.58 -14.87
CA ASP A 199 -5.22 15.68 -16.11
C ASP A 199 -4.28 16.01 -17.28
N ARG A 200 -3.61 14.95 -17.75
CA ARG A 200 -2.70 15.07 -18.91
C ARG A 200 -2.65 13.76 -19.68
N PRO A 201 -2.33 13.80 -20.98
CA PRO A 201 -2.04 12.61 -21.76
C PRO A 201 -0.86 11.83 -21.15
N TYR A 202 -0.92 10.53 -21.19
CA TYR A 202 0.16 9.66 -20.72
C TYR A 202 0.39 8.49 -21.69
N ALA A 203 1.61 7.98 -21.71
CA ALA A 203 1.94 6.72 -22.37
C ALA A 203 2.05 5.60 -21.33
N LYS A 204 1.57 4.40 -21.67
CA LYS A 204 1.66 3.25 -20.76
C LYS A 204 3.09 2.96 -20.28
N SER A 205 4.09 3.24 -21.12
CA SER A 205 5.50 3.02 -20.80
C SER A 205 6.04 3.89 -19.68
N ILE A 206 5.39 5.02 -19.35
CA ILE A 206 5.81 5.93 -18.28
C ILE A 206 4.95 5.82 -17.02
N LEU A 207 3.94 4.96 -17.00
CA LEU A 207 3.02 4.86 -15.85
C LEU A 207 3.73 4.53 -14.55
N ARG A 208 4.74 3.67 -14.60
CA ARG A 208 5.51 3.34 -13.40
C ARG A 208 6.26 4.56 -12.87
N ASP A 209 6.93 5.30 -13.76
CA ASP A 209 7.68 6.49 -13.36
C ASP A 209 6.73 7.58 -12.82
N GLU A 210 5.58 7.80 -13.47
CA GLU A 210 4.57 8.73 -12.96
C GLU A 210 4.08 8.31 -11.56
N SER A 211 3.78 7.01 -11.37
CA SER A 211 3.35 6.47 -10.07
C SER A 211 4.39 6.67 -8.95
N MET A 212 5.67 6.65 -9.30
CA MET A 212 6.78 6.67 -8.34
C MET A 212 7.36 8.07 -8.11
N HIS A 213 6.93 9.10 -8.88
CA HIS A 213 7.57 10.42 -8.84
C HIS A 213 6.60 11.59 -8.91
N ASP A 214 5.34 11.36 -9.34
CA ASP A 214 4.50 12.49 -9.78
C ASP A 214 3.01 12.30 -9.48
N ARG A 215 2.69 11.74 -8.32
CA ARG A 215 1.31 11.70 -7.81
C ARG A 215 0.93 13.06 -7.25
N LEU A 216 -0.37 13.33 -7.19
CA LEU A 216 -0.94 14.53 -6.59
C LEU A 216 -1.57 14.23 -5.24
N ALA A 217 -1.67 15.27 -4.40
CA ALA A 217 -2.42 15.21 -3.17
C ALA A 217 -3.93 14.95 -3.42
N PRO A 218 -4.60 14.17 -2.57
CA PRO A 218 -6.01 13.86 -2.74
C PRO A 218 -6.89 15.10 -2.95
N GLY A 219 -7.74 15.09 -3.98
CA GLY A 219 -8.64 16.18 -4.32
C GLY A 219 -8.03 17.31 -5.16
N THR A 220 -6.78 17.15 -5.65
CA THR A 220 -6.11 18.19 -6.46
C THR A 220 -5.99 17.85 -7.94
N GLY A 221 -6.47 16.69 -8.36
CA GLY A 221 -6.43 16.20 -9.74
C GLY A 221 -7.77 15.67 -10.23
N ILE A 222 -7.71 14.71 -11.16
CA ILE A 222 -8.89 14.09 -11.79
C ILE A 222 -9.29 12.75 -11.16
N GLY A 223 -8.62 12.32 -10.09
CA GLY A 223 -8.84 11.00 -9.46
C GLY A 223 -10.18 10.87 -8.74
N CYS A 224 -10.93 11.97 -8.59
CA CYS A 224 -12.23 11.96 -7.93
C CYS A 224 -12.20 11.22 -6.57
N THR A 225 -11.18 11.45 -5.76
CA THR A 225 -10.92 10.73 -4.51
C THR A 225 -12.14 10.69 -3.57
N ALA A 226 -12.93 11.76 -3.53
CA ALA A 226 -14.15 11.80 -2.72
C ALA A 226 -15.20 10.78 -3.19
N ASP A 227 -15.41 10.65 -4.51
CA ASP A 227 -16.34 9.68 -5.09
C ASP A 227 -15.80 8.26 -4.93
N PHE A 228 -14.49 8.07 -5.02
CA PHE A 228 -13.84 6.78 -4.75
C PHE A 228 -14.09 6.34 -3.30
N VAL A 229 -13.85 7.20 -2.31
CA VAL A 229 -14.14 6.90 -0.89
C VAL A 229 -15.62 6.67 -0.65
N LYS A 230 -16.51 7.40 -1.34
CA LYS A 230 -17.96 7.17 -1.30
C LYS A 230 -18.31 5.77 -1.82
N MET A 231 -17.77 5.37 -2.97
CA MET A 231 -17.94 4.02 -3.54
C MET A 231 -17.49 2.93 -2.58
N VAL A 232 -16.35 3.12 -1.91
CA VAL A 232 -15.84 2.19 -0.88
C VAL A 232 -16.85 2.02 0.26
N ARG A 233 -17.42 3.11 0.76
CA ARG A 233 -18.44 3.10 1.83
C ARG A 233 -19.75 2.46 1.37
N GLU A 234 -20.20 2.76 0.18
CA GLU A 234 -21.43 2.18 -0.41
C GLU A 234 -21.30 0.67 -0.61
N LYS A 235 -20.12 0.18 -0.97
CA LYS A 235 -19.81 -1.26 -1.04
C LYS A 235 -19.82 -1.94 0.33
N GLY A 236 -19.73 -1.19 1.43
CA GLY A 236 -19.60 -1.73 2.78
C GLY A 236 -18.19 -2.25 3.09
N ILE A 237 -17.18 -1.73 2.40
CA ILE A 237 -15.77 -2.07 2.68
C ILE A 237 -15.37 -1.40 4.00
N GLU A 238 -14.76 -2.18 4.89
CA GLU A 238 -14.21 -1.72 6.17
C GLU A 238 -12.67 -1.88 6.16
N PRO A 239 -11.94 -0.93 5.54
CA PRO A 239 -10.48 -0.99 5.50
C PRO A 239 -9.90 -0.85 6.91
N LYS A 240 -8.72 -1.41 7.13
CA LYS A 240 -8.00 -1.25 8.40
C LYS A 240 -7.53 0.19 8.61
N ALA A 241 -7.16 0.85 7.53
CA ALA A 241 -6.83 2.27 7.48
C ALA A 241 -7.10 2.80 6.06
N ILE A 242 -7.18 4.12 5.92
CA ILE A 242 -7.12 4.82 4.64
C ILE A 242 -5.73 5.44 4.56
N GLY A 243 -4.89 4.91 3.67
CA GLY A 243 -3.52 5.35 3.47
C GLY A 243 -3.45 6.56 2.52
N VAL A 244 -2.77 7.63 2.92
CA VAL A 244 -2.36 8.69 2.00
C VAL A 244 -1.02 8.28 1.40
N GLU A 245 -0.99 8.02 0.08
CA GLU A 245 0.22 7.61 -0.62
C GLU A 245 0.50 8.54 -1.81
N VAL A 246 1.17 9.65 -1.53
CA VAL A 246 1.51 10.68 -2.52
C VAL A 246 3.01 10.67 -2.78
N ILE A 247 3.44 9.84 -3.72
CA ILE A 247 4.84 9.77 -4.13
C ILE A 247 5.09 10.87 -5.16
N SER A 248 5.76 11.95 -4.74
CA SER A 248 5.93 13.15 -5.56
C SER A 248 7.26 13.85 -5.28
N ASP A 249 8.16 13.86 -6.27
CA ASP A 249 9.46 14.54 -6.16
C ASP A 249 9.31 16.03 -5.84
N ALA A 250 8.30 16.67 -6.41
CA ALA A 250 8.04 18.09 -6.18
C ALA A 250 7.58 18.40 -4.74
N ILE A 251 6.89 17.45 -4.09
CA ILE A 251 6.48 17.57 -2.69
C ILE A 251 7.66 17.22 -1.78
N LEU A 252 8.37 16.13 -2.05
CA LEU A 252 9.53 15.69 -1.29
C LEU A 252 10.66 16.72 -1.26
N ALA A 253 10.87 17.47 -2.35
CA ALA A 253 11.85 18.55 -2.42
C ALA A 253 11.58 19.68 -1.41
N LYS A 254 10.39 19.77 -0.82
CA LYS A 254 10.04 20.75 0.22
C LYS A 254 10.36 20.27 1.63
N GLY A 255 10.80 19.03 1.78
CA GLY A 255 11.13 18.38 3.05
C GLY A 255 9.96 17.65 3.71
N VAL A 256 10.29 16.78 4.67
CA VAL A 256 9.35 15.83 5.30
C VAL A 256 8.13 16.50 5.94
N ALA A 257 8.30 17.65 6.58
CA ALA A 257 7.20 18.38 7.24
C ALA A 257 6.17 18.95 6.24
N GLU A 258 6.60 19.32 5.02
CA GLU A 258 5.68 19.75 3.96
C GLU A 258 5.09 18.55 3.22
N ALA A 259 5.84 17.46 3.09
CA ALA A 259 5.36 16.23 2.47
C ALA A 259 4.25 15.56 3.29
N ALA A 260 4.24 15.78 4.60
CA ALA A 260 3.20 15.25 5.50
C ALA A 260 1.88 16.05 5.45
N LYS A 261 1.87 17.29 4.96
CA LYS A 261 0.66 18.14 4.88
C LYS A 261 -0.21 17.83 3.66
#